data_ea25b90e85fbd948acb9a6414fc0fa0f
#
_entry.id   ea25b90e85fbd948acb9a6414fc0fa0f
#
_cell.length_a   1.000
_cell.length_b   1.000
_cell.length_c   1.000
_cell.angle_alpha   90.00
_cell.angle_beta   90.00
_cell.angle_gamma   90.00
#
_symmetry.space_group_name_H-M   'P 1'
#
loop_
_entity.id
_entity.type
_entity.pdbx_description
1 polymer ?
#
loop_
_entity_poly.entity_id
_entity_poly.type
_entity_poly.pdbx_seq_one_letter_code
_entity_poly.pdbx_strand_id
1 'polypeptide(L)'
;GVRPFPKDLRAAHGFDNQSDQLTLSPLLLDTFLKLSVSILESPDFTEGMVGVWKEFFAEPENPDDLEAEIRMRLKPFIRLAFRSPAEKEVLDRYVRYAHGQVKSRDSFTGGMKKVASAILSSPLFLFRHESILKDDPYALASRLSYSLWGSCPDDALLKAAEEGRLGNAAGLEEVLEAMLKDPKIERFLDSFPAQWMQLENALAATPAPKLNRYFSIDQNSPASLTM
;
A
#
# COMPACT_ATOMS: atom_id res chain seq x y z
N GLY A 1 -1.72 -17.35 -15.78
CA GLY A 1 -2.46 -16.24 -15.19
C GLY A 1 -2.41 -16.32 -13.67
N VAL A 2 -2.43 -15.17 -13.02
CA VAL A 2 -2.51 -15.09 -11.56
C VAL A 2 -3.92 -15.52 -11.14
N ARG A 3 -4.03 -16.39 -10.13
CA ARG A 3 -5.34 -16.78 -9.58
C ARG A 3 -6.01 -15.57 -8.93
N PRO A 4 -7.34 -15.46 -8.97
CA PRO A 4 -8.04 -14.40 -8.24
C PRO A 4 -7.74 -14.53 -6.75
N PHE A 5 -7.66 -13.38 -6.08
CA PHE A 5 -7.50 -13.35 -4.62
C PHE A 5 -8.67 -14.07 -3.95
N PRO A 6 -8.42 -14.84 -2.87
CA PRO A 6 -9.50 -15.33 -2.05
C PRO A 6 -10.31 -14.13 -1.53
N LYS A 7 -11.64 -14.25 -1.55
CA LYS A 7 -12.50 -13.20 -1.00
C LYS A 7 -12.41 -13.21 0.52
N ASP A 8 -12.17 -12.06 1.11
CA ASP A 8 -12.30 -11.89 2.55
C ASP A 8 -13.78 -12.04 2.96
N LEU A 9 -13.98 -12.59 4.16
CA LEU A 9 -15.31 -12.60 4.77
C LEU A 9 -15.66 -11.16 5.13
N ARG A 10 -16.69 -10.61 4.49
CA ARG A 10 -17.22 -9.30 4.90
C ARG A 10 -18.09 -9.50 6.13
N ALA A 11 -17.92 -8.64 7.13
CA ALA A 11 -18.90 -8.54 8.20
C ALA A 11 -20.24 -8.11 7.62
N ALA A 12 -21.33 -8.61 8.23
CA ALA A 12 -22.70 -8.31 7.77
C ALA A 12 -23.03 -6.81 7.85
N HIS A 13 -22.30 -6.08 8.69
CA HIS A 13 -22.46 -4.64 8.92
C HIS A 13 -21.09 -4.00 9.18
N GLY A 14 -20.89 -2.76 8.71
CA GLY A 14 -19.71 -1.96 8.99
C GLY A 14 -18.85 -1.67 7.77
N PHE A 15 -17.64 -1.20 8.03
CA PHE A 15 -16.67 -0.84 7.01
C PHE A 15 -15.89 -2.07 6.55
N ASP A 16 -15.33 -2.01 5.34
CA ASP A 16 -14.56 -3.08 4.71
C ASP A 16 -13.13 -3.27 5.29
N ASN A 17 -12.74 -2.43 6.25
CA ASN A 17 -11.41 -2.42 6.89
C ASN A 17 -11.39 -3.14 8.27
N GLN A 18 -12.32 -4.02 8.53
CA GLN A 18 -12.38 -4.78 9.80
C GLN A 18 -11.29 -5.86 9.84
N SER A 19 -10.25 -5.61 10.64
CA SER A 19 -9.07 -6.47 10.72
C SER A 19 -9.32 -7.86 11.31
N ASP A 20 -10.34 -8.01 12.15
CA ASP A 20 -10.77 -9.28 12.76
C ASP A 20 -11.35 -10.28 11.74
N GLN A 21 -11.79 -9.80 10.58
CA GLN A 21 -12.27 -10.61 9.47
C GLN A 21 -11.17 -10.96 8.46
N LEU A 22 -10.00 -10.31 8.56
CA LEU A 22 -8.89 -10.51 7.63
C LEU A 22 -7.99 -11.65 8.11
N THR A 23 -7.76 -12.62 7.24
CA THR A 23 -6.88 -13.76 7.55
C THR A 23 -5.75 -13.87 6.53
N LEU A 24 -4.53 -14.14 7.01
CA LEU A 24 -3.42 -14.47 6.13
C LEU A 24 -3.38 -15.97 5.89
N SER A 25 -3.84 -16.40 4.74
CA SER A 25 -3.67 -17.79 4.32
C SER A 25 -2.35 -17.97 3.54
N PRO A 26 -1.71 -19.17 3.58
CA PRO A 26 -0.57 -19.48 2.72
C PRO A 26 -0.87 -19.27 1.23
N LEU A 27 -2.13 -19.49 0.81
CA LEU A 27 -2.59 -19.25 -0.56
C LEU A 27 -2.53 -17.76 -0.91
N LEU A 28 -2.88 -16.89 0.01
CA LEU A 28 -2.81 -15.44 -0.17
C LEU A 28 -1.37 -14.98 -0.37
N LEU A 29 -0.43 -15.46 0.46
CA LEU A 29 1.01 -15.18 0.31
C LEU A 29 1.56 -15.65 -1.04
N ASP A 30 1.23 -16.87 -1.45
CA ASP A 30 1.63 -17.41 -2.75
C ASP A 30 1.05 -16.57 -3.92
N THR A 31 -0.18 -16.11 -3.78
CA THR A 31 -0.81 -15.25 -4.79
C THR A 31 -0.12 -13.89 -4.89
N PHE A 32 0.22 -13.26 -3.76
CA PHE A 32 0.99 -12.00 -3.75
C PHE A 32 2.39 -12.17 -4.33
N LEU A 33 3.07 -13.28 -4.03
CA LEU A 33 4.38 -13.58 -4.62
C LEU A 33 4.27 -13.73 -6.15
N LYS A 34 3.30 -14.47 -6.63
CA LYS A 34 3.08 -14.66 -8.08
C LYS A 34 2.71 -13.35 -8.77
N LEU A 35 1.89 -12.52 -8.12
CA LEU A 35 1.51 -11.21 -8.65
C LEU A 35 2.73 -10.29 -8.75
N SER A 36 3.52 -10.16 -7.68
CA SER A 36 4.71 -9.31 -7.67
C SER A 36 5.75 -9.76 -8.69
N VAL A 37 5.97 -11.07 -8.82
CA VAL A 37 6.84 -11.62 -9.88
C VAL A 37 6.28 -11.31 -11.27
N SER A 38 4.97 -11.50 -11.49
CA SER A 38 4.33 -11.24 -12.79
C SER A 38 4.43 -9.77 -13.20
N ILE A 39 4.35 -8.83 -12.26
CA ILE A 39 4.51 -7.40 -12.52
C ILE A 39 5.96 -7.08 -12.86
N LEU A 40 6.90 -7.49 -12.02
CA LEU A 40 8.30 -7.12 -12.15
C LEU A 40 9.01 -7.81 -13.33
N GLU A 41 8.51 -8.97 -13.76
CA GLU A 41 9.01 -9.68 -14.93
C GLU A 41 8.17 -9.44 -16.20
N SER A 42 7.20 -8.51 -16.14
CA SER A 42 6.44 -8.10 -17.32
C SER A 42 7.38 -7.48 -18.37
N PRO A 43 7.16 -7.74 -19.66
CA PRO A 43 7.87 -7.03 -20.75
C PRO A 43 7.69 -5.50 -20.69
N ASP A 44 6.58 -5.03 -20.12
CA ASP A 44 6.30 -3.60 -19.95
C ASP A 44 7.03 -2.98 -18.74
N PHE A 45 7.65 -3.79 -17.88
CA PHE A 45 8.41 -3.31 -16.73
C PHE A 45 9.81 -2.88 -17.16
N THR A 46 9.89 -1.70 -17.76
CA THR A 46 11.10 -1.12 -18.37
C THR A 46 11.45 0.25 -17.81
N GLU A 47 12.64 0.74 -18.12
CA GLU A 47 13.11 2.06 -17.68
C GLU A 47 12.14 3.19 -18.04
N GLY A 48 11.53 3.14 -19.22
CA GLY A 48 10.59 4.17 -19.67
C GLY A 48 9.25 4.17 -18.96
N MET A 49 8.89 3.08 -18.27
CA MET A 49 7.60 2.91 -17.59
C MET A 49 7.70 2.99 -16.07
N VAL A 50 8.89 2.78 -15.50
CA VAL A 50 9.10 2.70 -14.05
C VAL A 50 9.89 3.91 -13.58
N GLY A 51 9.20 4.85 -12.91
CA GLY A 51 9.81 6.12 -12.47
C GLY A 51 11.01 5.97 -11.54
N VAL A 52 11.08 4.89 -10.76
CA VAL A 52 12.19 4.59 -9.83
C VAL A 52 13.25 3.67 -10.44
N TRP A 53 13.27 3.52 -11.76
CA TRP A 53 14.19 2.58 -12.42
C TRP A 53 15.64 2.88 -12.13
N LYS A 54 16.05 4.13 -12.30
CA LYS A 54 17.46 4.56 -12.15
C LYS A 54 17.95 4.38 -10.71
N GLU A 55 17.10 4.73 -9.75
CA GLU A 55 17.42 4.69 -8.34
C GLU A 55 17.46 3.27 -7.77
N PHE A 56 16.73 2.32 -8.40
CA PHE A 56 16.58 0.98 -7.82
C PHE A 56 17.03 -0.16 -8.76
N PHE A 57 16.65 -0.16 -10.03
CA PHE A 57 16.83 -1.31 -10.94
C PHE A 57 18.00 -1.18 -11.91
N ALA A 58 18.42 0.03 -12.25
CA ALA A 58 19.47 0.23 -13.26
C ALA A 58 20.79 -0.42 -12.83
N GLU A 59 21.49 -1.02 -13.82
CA GLU A 59 22.84 -1.55 -13.60
C GLU A 59 23.74 -0.41 -13.07
N PRO A 60 24.51 -0.63 -12.00
CA PRO A 60 25.46 0.35 -11.51
C PRO A 60 26.63 0.50 -12.49
N GLU A 61 27.07 1.73 -12.74
CA GLU A 61 28.14 1.99 -13.71
C GLU A 61 29.47 1.37 -13.29
N ASN A 62 29.79 1.39 -12.01
CA ASN A 62 31.05 0.80 -11.50
C ASN A 62 30.94 0.57 -9.98
N PRO A 63 30.33 -0.55 -9.53
CA PRO A 63 30.21 -0.81 -8.12
C PRO A 63 31.56 -1.34 -7.57
N ASP A 64 32.33 -0.48 -6.91
CA ASP A 64 33.52 -0.92 -6.17
C ASP A 64 33.15 -1.92 -5.07
N ASP A 65 31.96 -1.76 -4.46
CA ASP A 65 31.36 -2.65 -3.49
C ASP A 65 29.87 -2.88 -3.82
N LEU A 66 29.60 -4.03 -4.46
CA LEU A 66 28.25 -4.42 -4.86
C LEU A 66 27.30 -4.53 -3.67
N GLU A 67 27.79 -4.97 -2.50
CA GLU A 67 26.94 -5.10 -1.31
C GLU A 67 26.52 -3.72 -0.76
N ALA A 68 27.45 -2.77 -0.74
CA ALA A 68 27.16 -1.40 -0.33
C ALA A 68 26.15 -0.74 -1.29
N GLU A 69 26.31 -0.93 -2.60
CA GLU A 69 25.38 -0.41 -3.59
C GLU A 69 23.96 -0.98 -3.41
N ILE A 70 23.84 -2.29 -3.26
CA ILE A 70 22.57 -2.96 -2.98
C ILE A 70 21.94 -2.40 -1.70
N ARG A 71 22.73 -2.24 -0.63
CA ARG A 71 22.28 -1.72 0.65
C ARG A 71 21.75 -0.29 0.54
N MET A 72 22.47 0.55 -0.19
CA MET A 72 22.11 1.95 -0.42
C MET A 72 20.73 2.04 -1.11
N ARG A 73 20.47 1.21 -2.10
CA ARG A 73 19.20 1.19 -2.85
C ARG A 73 18.05 0.51 -2.09
N LEU A 74 18.34 -0.55 -1.35
CA LEU A 74 17.32 -1.29 -0.60
C LEU A 74 16.80 -0.52 0.62
N LYS A 75 17.64 0.24 1.30
CA LYS A 75 17.27 0.95 2.53
C LYS A 75 16.04 1.87 2.36
N PRO A 76 16.02 2.82 1.39
CA PRO A 76 14.85 3.65 1.16
C PRO A 76 13.64 2.86 0.64
N PHE A 77 13.85 1.87 -0.21
CA PHE A 77 12.77 1.05 -0.73
C PHE A 77 12.07 0.26 0.36
N ILE A 78 12.82 -0.39 1.26
CA ILE A 78 12.27 -1.15 2.39
C ILE A 78 11.56 -0.20 3.36
N ARG A 79 12.10 0.99 3.62
CA ARG A 79 11.47 2.00 4.48
C ARG A 79 10.07 2.38 3.97
N LEU A 80 9.93 2.60 2.67
CA LEU A 80 8.62 2.88 2.05
C LEU A 80 7.71 1.64 2.07
N ALA A 81 8.24 0.48 1.69
CA ALA A 81 7.47 -0.76 1.62
C ALA A 81 6.93 -1.20 2.99
N PHE A 82 7.76 -1.14 4.03
CA PHE A 82 7.38 -1.54 5.39
C PHE A 82 6.82 -0.39 6.22
N ARG A 83 6.77 0.82 5.65
CA ARG A 83 6.22 2.03 6.29
C ARG A 83 6.95 2.45 7.57
N SER A 84 8.15 1.95 7.77
CA SER A 84 9.03 2.23 8.90
C SER A 84 10.48 1.90 8.54
N PRO A 85 11.48 2.46 9.22
CA PRO A 85 12.86 1.99 9.09
C PRO A 85 12.96 0.49 9.38
N ALA A 86 13.64 -0.24 8.51
CA ALA A 86 13.88 -1.65 8.76
C ALA A 86 14.93 -1.83 9.86
N GLU A 87 14.70 -2.81 10.72
CA GLU A 87 15.74 -3.29 11.63
C GLU A 87 16.97 -3.74 10.82
N LYS A 88 18.15 -3.58 11.43
CA LYS A 88 19.41 -3.89 10.77
C LYS A 88 19.44 -5.34 10.25
N GLU A 89 18.99 -6.27 11.04
CA GLU A 89 18.96 -7.72 10.73
C GLU A 89 18.05 -8.03 9.53
N VAL A 90 16.94 -7.32 9.44
CA VAL A 90 15.99 -7.45 8.32
C VAL A 90 16.62 -6.90 7.05
N LEU A 91 17.22 -5.71 7.09
CA LEU A 91 17.92 -5.11 5.96
C LEU A 91 19.08 -6.00 5.50
N ASP A 92 19.91 -6.48 6.42
CA ASP A 92 21.07 -7.35 6.13
C ASP A 92 20.64 -8.65 5.45
N ARG A 93 19.48 -9.21 5.83
CA ARG A 93 18.92 -10.41 5.20
C ARG A 93 18.55 -10.15 3.74
N TYR A 94 17.89 -9.04 3.44
CA TYR A 94 17.51 -8.69 2.08
C TYR A 94 18.73 -8.31 1.23
N VAL A 95 19.72 -7.64 1.80
CA VAL A 95 20.99 -7.33 1.12
C VAL A 95 21.73 -8.61 0.71
N ARG A 96 21.87 -9.57 1.63
CA ARG A 96 22.49 -10.88 1.32
C ARG A 96 21.72 -11.66 0.25
N TYR A 97 20.38 -11.63 0.34
CA TYR A 97 19.54 -12.27 -0.67
C TYR A 97 19.73 -11.63 -2.04
N ALA A 98 19.65 -10.29 -2.13
CA ALA A 98 19.87 -9.56 -3.39
C ALA A 98 21.25 -9.83 -3.98
N HIS A 99 22.30 -9.76 -3.16
CA HIS A 99 23.67 -10.03 -3.60
C HIS A 99 23.82 -11.45 -4.17
N GLY A 100 23.21 -12.45 -3.52
CA GLY A 100 23.17 -13.82 -4.05
C GLY A 100 22.43 -13.93 -5.39
N GLN A 101 21.30 -13.22 -5.54
CA GLN A 101 20.51 -13.22 -6.77
C GLN A 101 21.24 -12.51 -7.93
N VAL A 102 21.91 -11.39 -7.66
CA VAL A 102 22.71 -10.67 -8.65
C VAL A 102 23.83 -11.57 -9.17
N LYS A 103 24.59 -12.21 -8.27
CA LYS A 103 25.68 -13.13 -8.66
C LYS A 103 25.20 -14.35 -9.44
N SER A 104 24.08 -14.94 -9.06
CA SER A 104 23.57 -16.15 -9.71
C SER A 104 22.99 -15.90 -11.09
N ARG A 105 22.56 -14.66 -11.39
CA ARG A 105 21.91 -14.28 -12.65
C ARG A 105 22.82 -13.50 -13.59
N ASP A 106 23.99 -13.09 -13.12
CA ASP A 106 24.91 -12.20 -13.82
C ASP A 106 24.21 -10.90 -14.31
N SER A 107 23.24 -10.40 -13.49
CA SER A 107 22.47 -9.20 -13.78
C SER A 107 22.01 -8.55 -12.49
N PHE A 108 22.41 -7.30 -12.31
CA PHE A 108 21.98 -6.48 -11.19
C PHE A 108 20.45 -6.26 -11.22
N THR A 109 19.94 -5.79 -12.37
CA THR A 109 18.49 -5.58 -12.57
C THR A 109 17.68 -6.84 -12.28
N GLY A 110 18.13 -8.00 -12.77
CA GLY A 110 17.48 -9.29 -12.52
C GLY A 110 17.47 -9.67 -11.04
N GLY A 111 18.56 -9.44 -10.33
CA GLY A 111 18.67 -9.65 -8.89
C GLY A 111 17.77 -8.70 -8.08
N MET A 112 17.75 -7.43 -8.45
CA MET A 112 16.92 -6.41 -7.81
C MET A 112 15.42 -6.65 -8.03
N LYS A 113 14.99 -7.14 -9.18
CA LYS A 113 13.60 -7.58 -9.42
C LYS A 113 13.21 -8.72 -8.48
N LYS A 114 14.10 -9.68 -8.23
CA LYS A 114 13.81 -10.80 -7.31
C LYS A 114 13.69 -10.35 -5.86
N VAL A 115 14.57 -9.47 -5.40
CA VAL A 115 14.46 -8.97 -4.03
C VAL A 115 13.24 -8.07 -3.85
N ALA A 116 12.89 -7.27 -4.85
CA ALA A 116 11.65 -6.48 -4.83
C ALA A 116 10.42 -7.39 -4.73
N SER A 117 10.36 -8.49 -5.50
CA SER A 117 9.27 -9.48 -5.38
C SER A 117 9.17 -10.07 -3.97
N ALA A 118 10.31 -10.38 -3.35
CA ALA A 118 10.36 -10.92 -2.00
C ALA A 118 9.89 -9.90 -0.95
N ILE A 119 10.26 -8.63 -1.10
CA ILE A 119 9.82 -7.55 -0.21
C ILE A 119 8.31 -7.32 -0.34
N LEU A 120 7.78 -7.23 -1.56
CA LEU A 120 6.36 -7.01 -1.84
C LEU A 120 5.46 -8.20 -1.46
N SER A 121 6.04 -9.38 -1.21
CA SER A 121 5.32 -10.56 -0.71
C SER A 121 5.55 -10.79 0.79
N SER A 122 6.35 -9.95 1.42
CA SER A 122 6.64 -10.07 2.85
C SER A 122 5.42 -9.75 3.71
N PRO A 123 5.18 -10.48 4.81
CA PRO A 123 4.19 -10.08 5.80
C PRO A 123 4.37 -8.64 6.30
N LEU A 124 5.60 -8.12 6.39
CA LEU A 124 5.89 -6.75 6.77
C LEU A 124 5.36 -5.72 5.77
N PHE A 125 5.24 -6.10 4.50
CA PHE A 125 4.59 -5.27 3.48
C PHE A 125 3.07 -5.46 3.49
N LEU A 126 2.60 -6.70 3.52
CA LEU A 126 1.19 -7.04 3.36
C LEU A 126 0.34 -6.64 4.56
N PHE A 127 0.91 -6.71 5.78
CA PHE A 127 0.20 -6.32 6.99
C PHE A 127 0.60 -4.93 7.45
N ARG A 128 -0.40 -4.22 7.92
CA ARG A 128 -0.18 -3.06 8.76
C ARG A 128 0.14 -3.56 10.17
N HIS A 129 1.41 -3.53 10.54
CA HIS A 129 1.81 -3.87 11.90
C HIS A 129 1.39 -2.73 12.82
N GLU A 130 0.41 -2.99 13.68
CA GLU A 130 0.17 -2.10 14.80
C GLU A 130 1.22 -2.42 15.85
N SER A 131 2.14 -1.49 16.05
CA SER A 131 3.12 -1.58 17.11
C SER A 131 2.39 -1.70 18.46
N ILE A 132 2.83 -2.63 19.29
CA ILE A 132 2.39 -2.78 20.69
C ILE A 132 2.76 -1.51 21.49
N LEU A 133 3.73 -0.73 21.01
CA LEU A 133 4.13 0.54 21.59
C LEU A 133 3.05 1.60 21.30
N LYS A 134 2.44 2.10 22.36
CA LYS A 134 1.32 3.06 22.32
C LYS A 134 1.62 4.34 21.51
N ASP A 135 2.89 4.71 21.37
CA ASP A 135 3.36 5.99 20.81
C ASP A 135 4.32 5.80 19.63
N ASP A 136 4.13 4.75 18.82
CA ASP A 136 4.94 4.54 17.62
C ASP A 136 4.53 5.55 16.52
N PRO A 137 5.41 6.52 16.17
CA PRO A 137 5.09 7.54 15.18
C PRO A 137 4.88 6.98 13.77
N TYR A 138 5.51 5.85 13.42
CA TYR A 138 5.33 5.20 12.13
C TYR A 138 3.99 4.45 12.04
N ALA A 139 3.52 3.87 13.15
CA ALA A 139 2.18 3.31 13.22
C ALA A 139 1.12 4.41 13.08
N LEU A 140 1.34 5.59 13.68
CA LEU A 140 0.45 6.75 13.51
C LEU A 140 0.47 7.26 12.06
N ALA A 141 1.64 7.43 11.44
CA ALA A 141 1.77 7.81 10.04
C ALA A 141 1.01 6.83 9.12
N SER A 142 1.14 5.53 9.36
CA SER A 142 0.42 4.50 8.61
C SER A 142 -1.09 4.62 8.80
N ARG A 143 -1.57 4.80 10.03
CA ARG A 143 -3.01 4.99 10.30
C ARG A 143 -3.57 6.20 9.57
N LEU A 144 -2.88 7.34 9.64
CA LEU A 144 -3.29 8.57 8.98
C LEU A 144 -3.36 8.39 7.45
N SER A 145 -2.32 7.83 6.84
CA SER A 145 -2.29 7.67 5.37
C SER A 145 -3.33 6.70 4.86
N TYR A 146 -3.53 5.56 5.52
CA TYR A 146 -4.58 4.62 5.10
C TYR A 146 -5.98 5.17 5.35
N SER A 147 -6.19 5.95 6.42
CA SER A 147 -7.50 6.54 6.70
C SER A 147 -7.84 7.67 5.73
N LEU A 148 -6.90 8.57 5.42
CA LEU A 148 -7.17 9.76 4.62
C LEU A 148 -6.85 9.57 3.12
N TRP A 149 -5.86 8.75 2.79
CA TRP A 149 -5.40 8.59 1.41
C TRP A 149 -5.66 7.19 0.83
N GLY A 150 -6.10 6.22 1.64
CA GLY A 150 -6.27 4.84 1.19
C GLY A 150 -4.99 4.22 0.62
N SER A 151 -3.82 4.68 1.05
CA SER A 151 -2.52 4.27 0.52
C SER A 151 -1.43 4.26 1.58
N CYS A 152 -0.25 3.70 1.24
CA CYS A 152 0.93 3.78 2.09
C CYS A 152 1.34 5.24 2.35
N PRO A 153 1.95 5.53 3.53
CA PRO A 153 2.58 6.83 3.79
C PRO A 153 3.63 7.13 2.72
N ASP A 154 3.67 8.37 2.30
CA ASP A 154 4.75 8.85 1.45
C ASP A 154 6.00 9.22 2.27
N ASP A 155 7.07 9.58 1.57
CA ASP A 155 8.34 9.91 2.22
C ASP A 155 8.23 11.12 3.14
N ALA A 156 7.40 12.12 2.80
CA ALA A 156 7.19 13.32 3.61
C ALA A 156 6.52 12.96 4.96
N LEU A 157 5.52 12.08 4.93
CA LEU A 157 4.84 11.64 6.14
C LEU A 157 5.73 10.73 7.01
N LEU A 158 6.52 9.84 6.40
CA LEU A 158 7.49 9.02 7.12
C LEU A 158 8.61 9.87 7.74
N LYS A 159 9.02 10.94 7.07
CA LYS A 159 9.99 11.90 7.60
C LYS A 159 9.41 12.69 8.77
N ALA A 160 8.14 13.10 8.70
CA ALA A 160 7.46 13.75 9.83
C ALA A 160 7.39 12.83 11.06
N ALA A 161 7.19 11.52 10.86
CA ALA A 161 7.26 10.52 11.92
C ALA A 161 8.67 10.42 12.53
N GLU A 162 9.71 10.36 11.69
CA GLU A 162 11.11 10.30 12.10
C GLU A 162 11.56 11.54 12.88
N GLU A 163 11.10 12.71 12.48
CA GLU A 163 11.37 13.99 13.16
C GLU A 163 10.53 14.20 14.45
N GLY A 164 9.67 13.26 14.79
CA GLY A 164 8.81 13.34 15.98
C GLY A 164 7.69 14.37 15.88
N ARG A 165 7.41 14.92 14.68
CA ARG A 165 6.34 15.93 14.48
C ARG A 165 4.95 15.36 14.77
N LEU A 166 4.73 14.09 14.55
CA LEU A 166 3.45 13.44 14.84
C LEU A 166 3.18 13.25 16.35
N GLY A 167 4.21 13.41 17.20
CA GLY A 167 4.12 13.26 18.66
C GLY A 167 3.65 14.52 19.40
N ASN A 168 3.46 15.65 18.72
CA ASN A 168 3.00 16.89 19.33
C ASN A 168 1.84 17.51 18.54
N ALA A 169 0.98 18.25 19.22
CA ALA A 169 -0.25 18.79 18.63
C ALA A 169 0.00 19.72 17.42
N ALA A 170 0.95 20.62 17.53
CA ALA A 170 1.23 21.60 16.46
C ALA A 170 1.79 20.93 15.20
N GLY A 171 2.74 20.00 15.36
CA GLY A 171 3.29 19.25 14.23
C GLY A 171 2.27 18.32 13.59
N LEU A 172 1.41 17.71 14.39
CA LEU A 172 0.32 16.87 13.88
C LEU A 172 -0.70 17.70 13.08
N GLU A 173 -1.06 18.90 13.57
CA GLU A 173 -1.98 19.82 12.88
C GLU A 173 -1.39 20.24 11.51
N GLU A 174 -0.12 20.64 11.47
CA GLU A 174 0.56 20.98 10.22
C GLU A 174 0.55 19.82 9.20
N VAL A 175 0.85 18.60 9.67
CA VAL A 175 0.85 17.42 8.82
C VAL A 175 -0.56 17.11 8.32
N LEU A 176 -1.57 17.18 9.18
CA LEU A 176 -2.96 16.95 8.78
C LEU A 176 -3.45 17.98 7.78
N GLU A 177 -3.11 19.27 7.96
CA GLU A 177 -3.44 20.30 6.96
C GLU A 177 -2.81 20.02 5.59
N ALA A 178 -1.56 19.59 5.57
CA ALA A 178 -0.90 19.19 4.32
C ALA A 178 -1.58 17.98 3.67
N MET A 179 -1.95 16.97 4.48
CA MET A 179 -2.65 15.78 4.00
C MET A 179 -4.04 16.09 3.43
N LEU A 180 -4.77 17.03 4.03
CA LEU A 180 -6.09 17.44 3.56
C LEU A 180 -6.05 18.26 2.25
N LYS A 181 -4.91 18.90 1.97
CA LYS A 181 -4.66 19.64 0.70
C LYS A 181 -4.14 18.74 -0.43
N ASP A 182 -3.68 17.54 -0.12
CA ASP A 182 -3.19 16.58 -1.12
C ASP A 182 -4.35 15.99 -1.92
N PRO A 183 -4.25 15.89 -3.26
CA PRO A 183 -5.28 15.27 -4.10
C PRO A 183 -5.68 13.85 -3.69
N LYS A 184 -4.82 13.11 -3.01
CA LYS A 184 -5.14 11.77 -2.50
C LYS A 184 -6.33 11.75 -1.53
N ILE A 185 -6.73 12.90 -0.95
CA ILE A 185 -7.90 13.01 -0.06
C ILE A 185 -9.21 12.65 -0.76
N GLU A 186 -9.29 12.76 -2.08
CA GLU A 186 -10.46 12.37 -2.85
C GLU A 186 -10.84 10.91 -2.58
N ARG A 187 -9.89 10.03 -2.34
CA ARG A 187 -10.14 8.61 -2.01
C ARG A 187 -10.93 8.44 -0.72
N PHE A 188 -10.69 9.30 0.28
CA PHE A 188 -11.49 9.32 1.50
C PHE A 188 -12.91 9.81 1.21
N LEU A 189 -13.03 10.87 0.42
CA LEU A 189 -14.33 11.46 0.08
C LEU A 189 -15.19 10.51 -0.75
N ASP A 190 -14.59 9.69 -1.58
CA ASP A 190 -15.30 8.68 -2.38
C ASP A 190 -15.71 7.47 -1.53
N SER A 191 -14.82 6.99 -0.66
CA SER A 191 -15.00 5.73 0.06
C SER A 191 -15.80 5.89 1.36
N PHE A 192 -15.37 6.78 2.26
CA PHE A 192 -15.94 6.88 3.60
C PHE A 192 -17.43 7.27 3.60
N PRO A 193 -17.88 8.33 2.88
CA PRO A 193 -19.30 8.69 2.87
C PRO A 193 -20.17 7.60 2.24
N ALA A 194 -19.67 6.93 1.19
CA ALA A 194 -20.40 5.86 0.53
C ALA A 194 -20.66 4.68 1.49
N GLN A 195 -19.65 4.27 2.24
CA GLN A 195 -19.77 3.20 3.24
C GLN A 195 -20.59 3.64 4.46
N TRP A 196 -20.34 4.85 4.99
CA TRP A 196 -21.04 5.37 6.16
C TRP A 196 -22.54 5.52 5.91
N MET A 197 -22.92 6.06 4.77
CA MET A 197 -24.32 6.25 4.37
C MET A 197 -24.92 5.02 3.69
N GLN A 198 -24.15 3.93 3.53
CA GLN A 198 -24.57 2.69 2.85
C GLN A 198 -25.15 2.95 1.44
N LEU A 199 -24.54 3.87 0.69
CA LEU A 199 -25.04 4.27 -0.62
C LEU A 199 -25.06 3.11 -1.65
N GLU A 200 -24.21 2.11 -1.49
CA GLU A 200 -24.24 0.89 -2.30
C GLU A 200 -25.61 0.17 -2.21
N ASN A 201 -26.26 0.24 -1.06
CA ASN A 201 -27.55 -0.35 -0.83
C ASN A 201 -28.71 0.53 -1.31
N ALA A 202 -28.48 1.84 -1.48
CA ALA A 202 -29.50 2.79 -1.93
C ALA A 202 -30.01 2.47 -3.35
N LEU A 203 -29.15 1.98 -4.23
CA LEU A 203 -29.51 1.56 -5.59
C LEU A 203 -30.33 0.26 -5.62
N ALA A 204 -30.18 -0.60 -4.61
CA ALA A 204 -30.93 -1.83 -4.45
C ALA A 204 -32.22 -1.66 -3.64
N ALA A 205 -32.38 -0.49 -2.97
CA ALA A 205 -33.53 -0.22 -2.13
C ALA A 205 -34.78 0.01 -2.98
N THR A 206 -35.77 -0.87 -2.83
CA THR A 206 -37.11 -0.67 -3.40
C THR A 206 -37.96 0.14 -2.42
N PRO A 207 -38.54 1.29 -2.83
CA PRO A 207 -39.45 2.05 -1.98
C PRO A 207 -40.60 1.18 -1.49
N ALA A 208 -41.03 1.39 -0.26
CA ALA A 208 -42.22 0.70 0.23
C ALA A 208 -43.39 0.92 -0.76
N PRO A 209 -44.21 -0.09 -1.10
CA PRO A 209 -45.24 0.02 -2.15
C PRO A 209 -46.20 1.18 -1.96
N LYS A 210 -46.49 1.56 -0.72
CA LYS A 210 -47.34 2.71 -0.37
C LYS A 210 -46.72 4.09 -0.70
N LEU A 211 -45.39 4.14 -0.93
CA LEU A 211 -44.64 5.34 -1.27
C LEU A 211 -44.27 5.46 -2.76
N ASN A 212 -44.52 4.39 -3.55
CA ASN A 212 -44.15 4.38 -4.97
C ASN A 212 -44.76 5.54 -5.78
N ARG A 213 -45.94 6.03 -5.38
CA ARG A 213 -46.57 7.20 -6.04
C ARG A 213 -45.82 8.52 -5.83
N TYR A 214 -44.95 8.61 -4.82
CA TYR A 214 -44.14 9.80 -4.53
C TYR A 214 -42.73 9.72 -5.09
N PHE A 215 -42.27 8.52 -5.37
CA PHE A 215 -40.95 8.23 -5.90
C PHE A 215 -41.09 7.52 -7.25
N SER A 216 -41.45 8.29 -8.30
CA SER A 216 -41.24 7.79 -9.66
C SER A 216 -39.73 7.76 -9.93
N ILE A 217 -39.08 6.70 -9.52
CA ILE A 217 -37.68 6.45 -9.88
C ILE A 217 -37.69 6.10 -11.36
N ASP A 218 -37.39 7.07 -12.20
CA ASP A 218 -37.08 6.81 -13.61
C ASP A 218 -35.86 5.89 -13.67
N GLN A 219 -35.89 4.90 -14.57
CA GLN A 219 -34.79 3.95 -14.75
C GLN A 219 -33.43 4.63 -15.05
N ASN A 220 -33.43 5.92 -15.38
CA ASN A 220 -32.24 6.74 -15.58
C ASN A 220 -31.77 7.49 -14.34
N SER A 221 -32.52 7.48 -13.24
CA SER A 221 -32.14 8.18 -11.99
C SER A 221 -30.89 7.65 -11.30
N PRO A 222 -30.54 6.35 -11.35
CA PRO A 222 -29.33 5.84 -10.72
C PRO A 222 -28.04 6.41 -11.31
N ALA A 223 -28.01 6.74 -12.59
CA ALA A 223 -26.82 7.27 -13.26
C ALA A 223 -26.44 8.70 -12.81
N SER A 224 -27.36 9.46 -12.22
CA SER A 224 -27.12 10.82 -11.76
C SER A 224 -26.59 10.90 -10.32
N LEU A 225 -26.62 9.78 -9.57
CA LEU A 225 -26.11 9.69 -8.20
C LEU A 225 -24.66 9.18 -8.10
N THR A 226 -24.07 8.80 -9.24
CA THR A 226 -22.70 8.29 -9.33
C THR A 226 -21.72 9.28 -9.98
N MET A 227 -22.03 10.58 -9.97
CA MET A 227 -21.10 11.65 -10.37
C MET A 227 -20.47 12.31 -9.16
#